data_59b7cf5ea55d97f89035c74f14bf1dc4
#
_entry.id   59b7cf5ea55d97f89035c74f14bf1dc4
#
_cell.length_a   1.000
_cell.length_b   1.000
_cell.length_c   1.000
_cell.angle_alpha   90.00
_cell.angle_beta   90.00
_cell.angle_gamma   90.00
#
_symmetry.space_group_name_H-M   'P 1'
#
loop_
_entity.id
_entity.type
_entity.pdbx_description
1 polymer ?
#
loop_
_entity_poly.entity_id
_entity_poly.type
_entity_poly.pdbx_seq_one_letter_code
_entity_poly.pdbx_strand_id
1 'polypeptide(L)'
;VSTFFVYILASRRNGTLYVGVTNDLARRMAEHKSGAVAGFTHQYGVTRLVHVEVFDDLAAAREHELRLKKWQRAWKLALIERDNPEWRDLADDLLK
;
A
#
# COMPACT_ATOMS: atom_id res chain seq x y z
N VAL A 1 7.73 -7.34 -20.04
CA VAL A 1 8.23 -6.40 -19.04
C VAL A 1 7.44 -6.57 -17.76
N SER A 2 8.15 -6.77 -16.65
CA SER A 2 7.53 -6.95 -15.35
C SER A 2 7.37 -5.60 -14.66
N THR A 3 6.23 -5.41 -14.00
CA THR A 3 5.97 -4.22 -13.21
C THR A 3 5.67 -4.64 -11.77
N PHE A 4 6.27 -3.94 -10.83
CA PHE A 4 6.09 -4.21 -9.39
C PHE A 4 5.61 -2.94 -8.71
N PHE A 5 4.77 -3.11 -7.70
CA PHE A 5 4.18 -2.00 -6.96
C PHE A 5 4.52 -2.14 -5.49
N VAL A 6 5.07 -1.08 -4.90
CA VAL A 6 5.16 -0.96 -3.45
C VAL A 6 4.01 -0.07 -3.02
N TYR A 7 3.21 -0.53 -2.08
CA TYR A 7 1.99 0.16 -1.72
C TYR A 7 1.85 0.27 -0.20
N ILE A 8 1.08 1.27 0.23
CA ILE A 8 0.71 1.42 1.63
C ILE A 8 -0.81 1.40 1.70
N LEU A 9 -1.34 0.55 2.58
CA LEU A 9 -2.75 0.51 2.93
C LEU A 9 -2.95 1.17 4.28
N ALA A 10 -4.11 1.77 4.49
CA ALA A 10 -4.50 2.33 5.77
C ALA A 10 -5.91 1.87 6.12
N SER A 11 -6.19 1.79 7.44
CA SER A 11 -7.54 1.51 7.91
C SER A 11 -8.44 2.74 7.74
N ARG A 12 -7.86 3.91 7.89
CA ARG A 12 -8.50 5.21 7.76
C ARG A 12 -7.43 6.28 7.80
N ARG A 13 -7.82 7.55 7.67
CA ARG A 13 -6.87 8.66 7.80
C ARG A 13 -6.19 8.57 9.17
N ASN A 14 -4.86 8.62 9.16
CA ASN A 14 -4.01 8.50 10.35
C ASN A 14 -4.23 7.19 11.12
N GLY A 15 -4.78 6.17 10.46
CA GLY A 15 -5.03 4.88 11.08
C GLY A 15 -3.85 3.93 10.99
N THR A 16 -4.16 2.63 11.12
CA THR A 16 -3.18 1.57 11.02
C THR A 16 -2.67 1.45 9.58
N LEU A 17 -1.36 1.27 9.42
CA LEU A 17 -0.71 1.18 8.11
C LEU A 17 -0.19 -0.23 7.85
N TYR A 18 -0.19 -0.61 6.56
CA TYR A 18 0.43 -1.84 6.08
C TYR A 18 1.22 -1.53 4.81
N VAL A 19 2.47 -1.97 4.74
CA VAL A 19 3.32 -1.80 3.56
C VAL A 19 3.48 -3.15 2.89
N GLY A 20 3.28 -3.20 1.57
CA GLY A 20 3.41 -4.44 0.81
C GLY A 20 4.01 -4.23 -0.57
N VAL A 21 4.30 -5.33 -1.25
CA VAL A 21 4.77 -5.34 -2.64
C VAL A 21 3.99 -6.37 -3.40
N THR A 22 3.67 -6.08 -4.66
CA THR A 22 2.95 -7.01 -5.53
C THR A 22 3.28 -6.74 -7.00
N ASN A 23 3.12 -7.76 -7.84
CA ASN A 23 3.18 -7.59 -9.28
C ASN A 23 1.79 -7.50 -9.91
N ASP A 24 0.73 -7.55 -9.10
CA ASP A 24 -0.65 -7.46 -9.58
C ASP A 24 -1.47 -6.67 -8.57
N LEU A 25 -1.48 -5.36 -8.74
CA LEU A 25 -2.09 -4.45 -7.78
C LEU A 25 -3.60 -4.65 -7.70
N ALA A 26 -4.27 -4.82 -8.85
CA ALA A 26 -5.73 -5.00 -8.87
C ALA A 26 -6.16 -6.23 -8.10
N ARG A 27 -5.48 -7.34 -8.34
CA ARG A 27 -5.77 -8.61 -7.65
C ARG A 27 -5.51 -8.48 -6.15
N ARG A 28 -4.38 -7.88 -5.78
CA ARG A 28 -4.02 -7.73 -4.38
C ARG A 28 -5.01 -6.85 -3.62
N MET A 29 -5.45 -5.77 -4.25
CA MET A 29 -6.46 -4.90 -3.62
C MET A 29 -7.79 -5.63 -3.45
N ALA A 30 -8.20 -6.41 -4.45
CA ALA A 30 -9.41 -7.20 -4.33
C ALA A 30 -9.31 -8.22 -3.19
N GLU A 31 -8.16 -8.86 -3.04
CA GLU A 31 -7.91 -9.82 -1.96
C GLU A 31 -8.00 -9.14 -0.58
N HIS A 32 -7.40 -7.97 -0.42
CA HIS A 32 -7.46 -7.24 0.85
C HIS A 32 -8.90 -6.81 1.18
N LYS A 33 -9.62 -6.29 0.18
CA LYS A 33 -10.98 -5.78 0.41
C LYS A 33 -11.99 -6.90 0.69
N SER A 34 -11.78 -8.07 0.10
CA SER A 34 -12.68 -9.21 0.30
C SER A 34 -12.38 -9.99 1.59
N GLY A 35 -11.27 -9.68 2.27
CA GLY A 35 -10.85 -10.44 3.44
C GLY A 35 -10.20 -11.76 3.12
N ALA A 36 -9.86 -12.01 1.84
CA ALA A 36 -9.20 -13.25 1.43
C ALA A 36 -7.77 -13.36 1.98
N VAL A 37 -7.14 -12.22 2.26
CA VAL A 37 -5.81 -12.19 2.89
C VAL A 37 -6.01 -12.22 4.39
N ALA A 38 -5.65 -13.34 5.01
CA ALA A 38 -5.74 -13.49 6.46
C ALA A 38 -4.65 -12.67 7.15
N GLY A 39 -4.84 -12.42 8.46
CA GLY A 39 -3.84 -11.82 9.30
C GLY A 39 -4.05 -10.33 9.53
N PHE A 40 -2.95 -9.57 9.52
CA PHE A 40 -2.93 -8.18 9.99
C PHE A 40 -3.96 -7.29 9.29
N THR A 41 -3.99 -7.28 7.95
CA THR A 41 -4.88 -6.36 7.22
C THR A 41 -6.34 -6.70 7.43
N HIS A 42 -6.66 -7.99 7.51
CA HIS A 42 -8.03 -8.43 7.78
C HIS A 42 -8.46 -8.04 9.20
N GLN A 43 -7.59 -8.34 10.18
CA GLN A 43 -7.89 -8.10 11.59
C GLN A 43 -8.15 -6.63 11.90
N TYR A 44 -7.40 -5.72 11.27
CA TYR A 44 -7.47 -4.29 11.58
C TYR A 44 -8.21 -3.47 10.52
N GLY A 45 -8.83 -4.12 9.53
CA GLY A 45 -9.59 -3.42 8.51
C GLY A 45 -8.74 -2.51 7.63
N VAL A 46 -7.50 -2.92 7.34
CA VAL A 46 -6.54 -2.09 6.60
C VAL A 46 -6.72 -2.38 5.11
N THR A 47 -7.65 -1.65 4.46
CA THR A 47 -8.04 -1.94 3.08
C THR A 47 -7.98 -0.74 2.15
N ARG A 48 -7.72 0.46 2.66
CA ARG A 48 -7.69 1.68 1.85
C ARG A 48 -6.30 1.86 1.25
N LEU A 49 -6.20 1.92 -0.07
CA LEU A 49 -4.93 2.14 -0.77
C LEU A 49 -4.61 3.63 -0.75
N VAL A 50 -3.56 4.02 0.00
CA VAL A 50 -3.25 5.44 0.19
C VAL A 50 -1.94 5.88 -0.45
N HIS A 51 -1.10 4.94 -0.91
CA HIS A 51 0.17 5.26 -1.56
C HIS A 51 0.61 4.11 -2.46
N VAL A 52 1.14 4.42 -3.64
CA VAL A 52 1.66 3.44 -4.60
C VAL A 52 2.91 4.00 -5.24
N GLU A 53 3.95 3.16 -5.37
CA GLU A 53 5.14 3.47 -6.17
C GLU A 53 5.40 2.31 -7.12
N VAL A 54 5.81 2.63 -8.33
CA VAL A 54 5.97 1.66 -9.42
C VAL A 54 7.44 1.39 -9.66
N PHE A 55 7.80 0.11 -9.81
CA PHE A 55 9.16 -0.33 -10.06
C PHE A 55 9.16 -1.32 -11.23
N ASP A 56 10.24 -1.34 -11.99
CA ASP A 56 10.43 -2.30 -13.09
C ASP A 56 11.35 -3.47 -12.68
N ASP A 57 11.81 -3.47 -11.43
CA ASP A 57 12.73 -4.48 -10.91
C ASP A 57 12.27 -4.94 -9.53
N LEU A 58 12.12 -6.26 -9.37
CA LEU A 58 11.65 -6.84 -8.11
C LEU A 58 12.61 -6.55 -6.94
N ALA A 59 13.91 -6.65 -7.19
CA ALA A 59 14.88 -6.40 -6.12
C ALA A 59 14.80 -4.98 -5.59
N ALA A 60 14.65 -3.99 -6.50
CA ALA A 60 14.49 -2.59 -6.11
C ALA A 60 13.18 -2.37 -5.34
N ALA A 61 12.10 -3.00 -5.80
CA ALA A 61 10.81 -2.90 -5.12
C ALA A 61 10.87 -3.47 -3.71
N ARG A 62 11.46 -4.64 -3.56
CA ARG A 62 11.58 -5.28 -2.24
C ARG A 62 12.48 -4.50 -1.30
N GLU A 63 13.56 -3.94 -1.81
CA GLU A 63 14.43 -3.08 -1.00
C GLU A 63 13.67 -1.87 -0.49
N HIS A 64 12.87 -1.25 -1.35
CA HIS A 64 12.06 -0.09 -0.97
C HIS A 64 10.99 -0.46 0.06
N GLU A 65 10.32 -1.61 -0.14
CA GLU A 65 9.34 -2.11 0.80
C GLU A 65 9.95 -2.28 2.19
N LEU A 66 11.11 -2.94 2.26
CA LEU A 66 11.80 -3.16 3.54
C LEU A 66 12.22 -1.85 4.19
N ARG A 67 12.66 -0.89 3.39
CA ARG A 67 13.03 0.44 3.89
C ARG A 67 11.83 1.15 4.50
N LEU A 68 10.69 1.15 3.80
CA LEU A 68 9.48 1.79 4.32
C LEU A 68 8.98 1.15 5.61
N LYS A 69 9.10 -0.17 5.72
CA LYS A 69 8.70 -0.87 6.95
C LYS A 69 9.53 -0.45 8.16
N LYS A 70 10.78 -0.02 7.94
CA LYS A 70 11.67 0.43 9.01
C LYS A 70 11.52 1.92 9.35
N TRP A 71 10.87 2.70 8.48
CA TRP A 71 10.70 4.13 8.70
C TRP A 71 9.85 4.38 9.94
N GLN A 72 10.16 5.48 10.63
CA GLN A 72 9.28 6.00 11.66
C GLN A 72 7.90 6.29 11.06
N ARG A 73 6.88 6.15 11.88
CA ARG A 73 5.50 6.38 11.43
C ARG A 73 5.33 7.78 10.81
N ALA A 74 5.92 8.81 11.44
CA ALA A 74 5.79 10.18 10.93
C ALA A 74 6.29 10.31 9.49
N TRP A 75 7.31 9.58 9.11
CA TRP A 75 7.86 9.62 7.75
C TRP A 75 6.90 8.97 6.75
N LYS A 76 6.25 7.88 7.15
CA LYS A 76 5.24 7.23 6.29
C LYS A 76 4.04 8.13 6.11
N LEU A 77 3.59 8.80 7.16
CA LEU A 77 2.48 9.74 7.07
C LEU A 77 2.81 10.89 6.12
N ALA A 78 4.02 11.44 6.22
CA ALA A 78 4.47 12.52 5.34
C ALA A 78 4.51 12.06 3.88
N LEU A 79 4.99 10.84 3.63
CA LEU A 79 5.04 10.28 2.27
C LEU A 79 3.63 10.16 1.67
N ILE A 80 2.69 9.64 2.45
CA ILE A 80 1.31 9.51 2.00
C ILE A 80 0.73 10.89 1.67
N GLU A 81 0.89 11.85 2.57
CA GLU A 81 0.25 13.17 2.44
C GLU A 81 0.89 14.04 1.37
N ARG A 82 2.13 13.77 0.97
CA ARG A 82 2.77 14.49 -0.13
C ARG A 82 1.95 14.38 -1.42
N ASP A 83 1.45 13.17 -1.72
CA ASP A 83 0.75 12.90 -2.97
C ASP A 83 -0.76 12.67 -2.76
N ASN A 84 -1.18 12.40 -1.54
CA ASN A 84 -2.58 12.09 -1.21
C ASN A 84 -2.96 12.72 0.13
N PRO A 85 -3.04 14.06 0.19
CA PRO A 85 -3.25 14.78 1.46
C PRO A 85 -4.57 14.43 2.13
N GLU A 86 -5.55 13.94 1.39
CA GLU A 86 -6.86 13.61 1.94
C GLU A 86 -7.02 12.13 2.28
N TRP A 87 -5.99 11.31 2.07
CA TRP A 87 -6.02 9.87 2.34
C TRP A 87 -7.14 9.16 1.60
N ARG A 88 -7.36 9.55 0.35
CA ARG A 88 -8.36 8.90 -0.50
C ARG A 88 -7.93 7.47 -0.82
N ASP A 89 -8.91 6.61 -1.07
CA ASP A 89 -8.64 5.26 -1.56
C ASP A 89 -8.28 5.34 -3.04
N LEU A 90 -6.99 5.25 -3.36
CA LEU A 90 -6.49 5.39 -4.72
C LEU A 90 -6.91 4.23 -5.62
N ALA A 91 -7.39 3.12 -5.06
CA ALA A 91 -7.86 2.00 -5.85
C ALA A 91 -9.04 2.41 -6.74
N ASP A 92 -9.88 3.32 -6.26
CA ASP A 92 -11.01 3.82 -7.04
C ASP A 92 -10.56 4.56 -8.30
N ASP A 93 -9.43 5.23 -8.26
CA ASP A 93 -8.90 5.99 -9.38
C ASP A 93 -8.02 5.14 -10.31
N LEU A 94 -7.21 4.24 -9.73
CA LEU A 94 -6.18 3.50 -10.46
C LEU A 94 -6.68 2.19 -11.07
N LEU A 95 -7.73 1.60 -10.51
CA LEU A 95 -8.14 0.24 -10.86
C LEU A 95 -9.53 0.17 -11.49
N LYS A 96 -10.00 1.28 -12.00
CA LYS A 96 -11.28 1.31 -12.73
C LYS A 96 -11.18 0.65 -14.08
#